data_64fe762c7bef4fba4b420367ec8d9c0c
#
_entry.id   64fe762c7bef4fba4b420367ec8d9c0c
#
_cell.length_a   1.000
_cell.length_b   1.000
_cell.length_c   1.000
_cell.angle_alpha   90.00
_cell.angle_beta   90.00
_cell.angle_gamma   90.00
#
_symmetry.space_group_name_H-M   'P 1'
#
loop_
_entity.id
_entity.type
_entity.pdbx_description
1 polymer ?
#
loop_
_entity_poly.entity_id
_entity_poly.type
_entity_poly.pdbx_seq_one_letter_code
_entity_poly.pdbx_strand_id
1 'polypeptide(L)'
;AMLFSLVRFKKERHHRNYLITLSENEQRLRNNEREREELEECLKEMSLTDEEREEVHSSLTNLMEHGSRLDKENESLRARLKEYEDNPVPRELELLRKEGERVRMLDGQVQALASAVIDADEVVKQLRIQPKFLADSQWNYLQKLTDRVYKGASKRLVMRFPQLTPADSQLCMLIRLHFSNAQIATLIAVSPASVSQQKFRLKKRMMQADGGLFADGETLDTVVCHV
;
A
#
# COMPACT_ATOMS: atom_id res chain seq x y z
N ALA A 1 12.62 -23.75 37.11
CA ALA A 1 12.36 -24.11 35.69
C ALA A 1 11.25 -23.25 35.06
N MET A 2 10.09 -23.05 35.74
CA MET A 2 8.95 -22.28 35.18
C MET A 2 9.24 -20.80 34.86
N LEU A 3 9.93 -20.08 35.76
CA LEU A 3 10.29 -18.67 35.57
C LEU A 3 11.25 -18.45 34.38
N PHE A 4 12.18 -19.39 34.18
CA PHE A 4 13.13 -19.33 33.05
C PHE A 4 12.43 -19.56 31.71
N SER A 5 11.42 -20.43 31.65
CA SER A 5 10.59 -20.69 30.48
C SER A 5 9.77 -19.45 30.08
N LEU A 6 9.19 -18.74 31.06
CA LEU A 6 8.39 -17.53 30.82
C LEU A 6 9.22 -16.36 30.31
N VAL A 7 10.41 -16.13 30.87
CA VAL A 7 11.33 -15.07 30.42
C VAL A 7 11.80 -15.35 29.00
N ARG A 8 12.09 -16.60 28.69
CA ARG A 8 12.53 -17.09 27.38
C ARG A 8 11.43 -16.90 26.33
N PHE A 9 10.19 -17.33 26.61
CA PHE A 9 9.04 -17.14 25.73
C PHE A 9 8.75 -15.67 25.43
N LYS A 10 8.90 -14.78 26.43
CA LYS A 10 8.72 -13.34 26.27
C LYS A 10 9.79 -12.75 25.35
N LYS A 11 11.05 -13.19 25.47
CA LYS A 11 12.18 -12.76 24.65
C LYS A 11 11.98 -13.16 23.16
N GLU A 12 11.52 -14.37 22.93
CA GLU A 12 11.24 -14.95 21.61
C GLU A 12 10.11 -14.22 20.87
N ARG A 13 9.04 -13.88 21.61
CA ARG A 13 7.92 -13.10 21.06
C ARG A 13 8.36 -11.69 20.62
N HIS A 14 9.25 -11.05 21.38
CA HIS A 14 9.78 -9.74 21.02
C HIS A 14 10.63 -9.77 19.74
N HIS A 15 11.52 -10.78 19.61
CA HIS A 15 12.34 -10.92 18.41
C HIS A 15 11.49 -11.08 17.13
N ARG A 16 10.47 -11.95 17.18
CA ARG A 16 9.53 -12.11 16.06
C ARG A 16 8.81 -10.82 15.71
N ASN A 17 8.36 -10.10 16.72
CA ASN A 17 7.69 -8.81 16.50
C ASN A 17 8.63 -7.81 15.82
N TYR A 18 9.90 -7.73 16.23
CA TYR A 18 10.87 -6.84 15.59
C TYR A 18 11.09 -7.16 14.11
N LEU A 19 11.18 -8.44 13.73
CA LEU A 19 11.32 -8.85 12.33
C LEU A 19 10.09 -8.47 11.49
N ILE A 20 8.89 -8.67 12.04
CA ILE A 20 7.64 -8.29 11.38
C ILE A 20 7.60 -6.77 11.20
N THR A 21 7.82 -6.02 12.28
CA THR A 21 7.79 -4.54 12.24
C THR A 21 8.83 -4.00 11.26
N LEU A 22 10.05 -4.55 11.23
CA LEU A 22 11.09 -4.14 10.29
C LEU A 22 10.65 -4.33 8.82
N SER A 23 10.08 -5.49 8.50
CA SER A 23 9.58 -5.77 7.14
C SER A 23 8.41 -4.86 6.75
N GLU A 24 7.50 -4.58 7.67
CA GLU A 24 6.39 -3.66 7.46
C GLU A 24 6.90 -2.22 7.25
N ASN A 25 7.84 -1.77 8.06
CA ASN A 25 8.45 -0.45 7.93
C ASN A 25 9.20 -0.28 6.60
N GLU A 26 9.94 -1.29 6.15
CA GLU A 26 10.61 -1.27 4.85
C GLU A 26 9.61 -1.18 3.68
N GLN A 27 8.48 -1.85 3.78
CA GLN A 27 7.41 -1.71 2.79
C GLN A 27 6.77 -0.32 2.83
N ARG A 28 6.54 0.23 4.01
CA ARG A 28 6.02 1.60 4.20
C ARG A 28 6.97 2.64 3.62
N LEU A 29 8.29 2.48 3.79
CA LEU A 29 9.29 3.37 3.20
C LEU A 29 9.22 3.37 1.67
N ARG A 30 9.20 2.21 1.04
CA ARG A 30 9.07 2.11 -0.43
C ARG A 30 7.79 2.78 -0.96
N ASN A 31 6.69 2.62 -0.24
CA ASN A 31 5.43 3.24 -0.62
C ASN A 31 5.46 4.76 -0.42
N ASN A 32 6.06 5.22 0.69
CA ASN A 32 6.26 6.64 0.99
C ASN A 32 7.12 7.34 -0.09
N GLU A 33 8.21 6.71 -0.53
CA GLU A 33 9.06 7.23 -1.60
C GLU A 33 8.28 7.39 -2.90
N ARG A 34 7.48 6.38 -3.29
CA ARG A 34 6.65 6.45 -4.49
C ARG A 34 5.62 7.58 -4.42
N GLU A 35 4.93 7.73 -3.30
CA GLU A 35 3.94 8.82 -3.13
C GLU A 35 4.60 10.18 -3.18
N ARG A 36 5.81 10.32 -2.62
CA ARG A 36 6.60 11.56 -2.75
C ARG A 36 6.90 11.88 -4.20
N GLU A 37 7.41 10.92 -4.97
CA GLU A 37 7.70 11.12 -6.40
C GLU A 37 6.45 11.55 -7.17
N GLU A 38 5.30 10.91 -6.93
CA GLU A 38 4.03 11.29 -7.56
C GLU A 38 3.58 12.72 -7.20
N LEU A 39 3.75 13.13 -5.94
CA LEU A 39 3.40 14.49 -5.51
C LEU A 39 4.38 15.54 -6.06
N GLU A 40 5.67 15.24 -6.12
CA GLU A 40 6.68 16.11 -6.73
C GLU A 40 6.43 16.32 -8.22
N GLU A 41 6.01 15.26 -8.94
CA GLU A 41 5.61 15.34 -10.35
C GLU A 41 4.35 16.21 -10.50
N CYS A 42 3.36 16.01 -9.60
CA CYS A 42 2.15 16.81 -9.56
C CYS A 42 2.45 18.32 -9.41
N LEU A 43 3.39 18.70 -8.54
CA LEU A 43 3.81 20.09 -8.37
C LEU A 43 4.47 20.69 -9.62
N LYS A 44 5.17 19.87 -10.41
CA LYS A 44 5.88 20.32 -11.62
C LYS A 44 4.94 20.53 -12.81
N GLU A 45 3.93 19.68 -12.96
CA GLU A 45 3.14 19.58 -14.18
C GLU A 45 1.78 20.30 -14.11
N MET A 46 1.31 20.70 -12.93
CA MET A 46 -0.05 21.21 -12.74
C MET A 46 -0.11 22.70 -12.46
N SER A 47 -1.14 23.36 -13.02
CA SER A 47 -1.63 24.66 -12.55
C SER A 47 -2.48 24.43 -11.29
N LEU A 48 -1.83 24.29 -10.14
CA LEU A 48 -2.47 24.23 -8.84
C LEU A 48 -2.82 25.63 -8.36
N THR A 49 -3.92 25.75 -7.64
CA THR A 49 -4.20 26.94 -6.83
C THR A 49 -3.15 27.08 -5.73
N ASP A 50 -2.96 28.27 -5.19
CA ASP A 50 -1.99 28.49 -4.11
C ASP A 50 -2.31 27.64 -2.87
N GLU A 51 -3.59 27.45 -2.54
CA GLU A 51 -4.03 26.57 -1.45
C GLU A 51 -3.69 25.10 -1.72
N GLU A 52 -3.97 24.60 -2.92
CA GLU A 52 -3.63 23.21 -3.30
C GLU A 52 -2.12 22.99 -3.31
N ARG A 53 -1.34 24.00 -3.69
CA ARG A 53 0.13 23.94 -3.65
C ARG A 53 0.66 23.85 -2.22
N GLU A 54 0.14 24.65 -1.29
CA GLU A 54 0.51 24.56 0.13
C GLU A 54 0.12 23.21 0.75
N GLU A 55 -1.06 22.68 0.40
CA GLU A 55 -1.47 21.34 0.85
C GLU A 55 -0.52 20.24 0.36
N VAL A 56 -0.08 20.29 -0.91
CA VAL A 56 0.88 19.33 -1.46
C VAL A 56 2.24 19.46 -0.78
N HIS A 57 2.74 20.69 -0.55
CA HIS A 57 3.98 20.92 0.19
C HIS A 57 3.91 20.41 1.62
N SER A 58 2.80 20.63 2.31
CA SER A 58 2.57 20.09 3.65
C SER A 58 2.57 18.55 3.66
N SER A 59 1.95 17.92 2.66
CA SER A 59 1.94 16.46 2.51
C SER A 59 3.33 15.91 2.23
N LEU A 60 4.12 16.55 1.37
CA LEU A 60 5.52 16.19 1.12
C LEU A 60 6.36 16.27 2.38
N THR A 61 6.22 17.35 3.15
CA THR A 61 6.95 17.53 4.42
C THR A 61 6.60 16.41 5.40
N ASN A 62 5.31 16.10 5.55
CA ASN A 62 4.84 15.00 6.41
C ASN A 62 5.40 13.64 5.98
N LEU A 63 5.44 13.36 4.67
CA LEU A 63 6.00 12.11 4.14
C LEU A 63 7.52 12.03 4.40
N MET A 64 8.26 13.14 4.25
CA MET A 64 9.70 13.19 4.55
C MET A 64 9.99 12.96 6.02
N GLU A 65 9.24 13.61 6.92
CA GLU A 65 9.38 13.42 8.37
C GLU A 65 9.03 11.99 8.80
N HIS A 66 7.98 11.43 8.17
CA HIS A 66 7.58 10.06 8.46
C HIS A 66 8.61 9.04 7.97
N GLY A 67 9.14 9.21 6.76
CA GLY A 67 10.24 8.39 6.24
C GLY A 67 11.46 8.42 7.17
N SER A 68 11.88 9.61 7.61
CA SER A 68 12.98 9.77 8.56
C SER A 68 12.73 9.07 9.91
N ARG A 69 11.49 9.06 10.40
CA ARG A 69 11.13 8.32 11.63
C ARG A 69 11.22 6.82 11.43
N LEU A 70 10.71 6.30 10.31
CA LEU A 70 10.77 4.88 9.96
C LEU A 70 12.22 4.39 9.82
N ASP A 71 13.10 5.19 9.21
CA ASP A 71 14.53 4.86 9.11
C ASP A 71 15.20 4.74 10.48
N LYS A 72 14.97 5.69 11.37
CA LYS A 72 15.51 5.64 12.74
C LYS A 72 14.97 4.45 13.53
N GLU A 73 13.68 4.14 13.37
CA GLU A 73 13.08 2.96 13.99
C GLU A 73 13.70 1.67 13.45
N ASN A 74 13.90 1.57 12.13
CA ASN A 74 14.54 0.44 11.48
C ASN A 74 15.99 0.24 11.95
N GLU A 75 16.75 1.32 12.11
CA GLU A 75 18.10 1.25 12.69
C GLU A 75 18.07 0.68 14.13
N SER A 76 17.16 1.17 14.94
CA SER A 76 16.96 0.67 16.32
C SER A 76 16.55 -0.81 16.34
N LEU A 77 15.65 -1.22 15.44
CA LEU A 77 15.22 -2.61 15.32
C LEU A 77 16.36 -3.53 14.86
N ARG A 78 17.16 -3.09 13.89
CA ARG A 78 18.35 -3.83 13.44
C ARG A 78 19.39 -3.99 14.54
N ALA A 79 19.63 -2.94 15.32
CA ALA A 79 20.55 -3.00 16.47
C ALA A 79 20.07 -4.02 17.52
N ARG A 80 18.77 -4.03 17.84
CA ARG A 80 18.18 -5.01 18.77
C ARG A 80 18.21 -6.43 18.21
N LEU A 81 17.95 -6.61 16.91
CA LEU A 81 18.05 -7.92 16.25
C LEU A 81 19.46 -8.47 16.33
N LYS A 82 20.48 -7.63 16.10
CA LYS A 82 21.88 -8.00 16.22
C LYS A 82 22.25 -8.46 17.65
N GLU A 83 21.74 -7.77 18.67
CA GLU A 83 21.94 -8.19 20.08
C GLU A 83 21.32 -9.57 20.34
N TYR A 84 20.23 -9.93 19.66
CA TYR A 84 19.63 -11.27 19.75
C TYR A 84 20.43 -12.34 18.98
N GLU A 85 21.07 -12.00 17.87
CA GLU A 85 21.91 -12.92 17.09
C GLU A 85 23.21 -13.27 17.82
N ASP A 86 23.78 -12.32 18.54
CA ASP A 86 24.99 -12.53 19.35
C ASP A 86 24.74 -13.40 20.60
N ASN A 87 23.49 -13.63 21.00
CA ASN A 87 23.11 -14.55 22.06
C ASN A 87 22.50 -15.83 21.46
N PRO A 88 23.14 -17.01 21.61
CA PRO A 88 22.67 -18.24 20.97
C PRO A 88 21.21 -18.54 21.31
N VAL A 89 20.40 -18.51 20.27
CA VAL A 89 18.97 -18.65 20.35
C VAL A 89 18.56 -20.13 20.38
N PRO A 90 17.60 -20.51 21.24
CA PRO A 90 17.12 -21.87 21.31
C PRO A 90 16.39 -22.34 20.05
N ARG A 91 16.42 -23.68 19.84
CA ARG A 91 15.83 -24.42 18.71
C ARG A 91 14.37 -24.06 18.37
N GLU A 92 13.59 -23.65 19.38
CA GLU A 92 12.19 -23.22 19.23
C GLU A 92 12.03 -21.87 18.52
N LEU A 93 12.98 -20.96 18.67
CA LEU A 93 12.98 -19.68 17.94
C LEU A 93 13.28 -19.87 16.46
N GLU A 94 14.14 -20.80 16.13
CA GLU A 94 14.42 -21.14 14.75
C GLU A 94 13.17 -21.71 14.05
N LEU A 95 12.37 -22.50 14.77
CA LEU A 95 11.08 -23.01 14.30
C LEU A 95 10.06 -21.88 14.09
N LEU A 96 9.94 -20.96 15.05
CA LEU A 96 9.04 -19.80 14.95
C LEU A 96 9.47 -18.84 13.85
N ARG A 97 10.78 -18.64 13.62
CA ARG A 97 11.30 -17.89 12.50
C ARG A 97 10.91 -18.52 11.17
N LYS A 98 11.10 -19.83 11.04
CA LYS A 98 10.70 -20.59 9.84
C LYS A 98 9.20 -20.54 9.61
N GLU A 99 8.37 -20.58 10.64
CA GLU A 99 6.91 -20.41 10.50
C GLU A 99 6.54 -18.99 10.09
N GLY A 100 7.17 -17.97 10.66
CA GLY A 100 6.98 -16.57 10.26
C GLY A 100 7.39 -16.31 8.80
N GLU A 101 8.54 -16.84 8.39
CA GLU A 101 9.01 -16.81 7.00
C GLU A 101 8.04 -17.54 6.06
N ARG A 102 7.48 -18.69 6.50
CA ARG A 102 6.50 -19.45 5.73
C ARG A 102 5.18 -18.68 5.55
N VAL A 103 4.70 -18.01 6.58
CA VAL A 103 3.49 -17.16 6.49
C VAL A 103 3.73 -16.01 5.51
N ARG A 104 4.88 -15.33 5.58
CA ARG A 104 5.23 -14.28 4.63
C ARG A 104 5.35 -14.79 3.20
N MET A 105 5.99 -15.96 3.02
CA MET A 105 6.08 -16.58 1.69
C MET A 105 4.70 -16.90 1.14
N LEU A 106 3.80 -17.44 1.97
CA LEU A 106 2.43 -17.74 1.57
C LEU A 106 1.64 -16.48 1.20
N ASP A 107 1.76 -15.42 1.99
CA ASP A 107 1.13 -14.13 1.70
C ASP A 107 1.68 -13.53 0.41
N GLY A 108 3.00 -13.52 0.25
CA GLY A 108 3.64 -13.11 -1.00
C GLY A 108 3.21 -13.96 -2.22
N GLN A 109 3.02 -15.28 -2.04
CA GLN A 109 2.50 -16.15 -3.09
C GLN A 109 1.05 -15.82 -3.45
N VAL A 110 0.21 -15.56 -2.46
CA VAL A 110 -1.19 -15.14 -2.69
C VAL A 110 -1.23 -13.84 -3.48
N GLN A 111 -0.43 -12.85 -3.11
CA GLN A 111 -0.33 -11.58 -3.85
C GLN A 111 0.22 -11.78 -5.26
N ALA A 112 1.27 -12.59 -5.41
CA ALA A 112 1.83 -12.90 -6.72
C ALA A 112 0.83 -13.64 -7.63
N LEU A 113 0.05 -14.59 -7.08
CA LEU A 113 -1.00 -15.29 -7.81
C LEU A 113 -2.13 -14.34 -8.22
N ALA A 114 -2.56 -13.44 -7.32
CA ALA A 114 -3.55 -12.42 -7.62
C ALA A 114 -3.07 -11.53 -8.78
N SER A 115 -1.83 -11.04 -8.72
CA SER A 115 -1.22 -10.26 -9.79
C SER A 115 -1.11 -11.07 -11.10
N ALA A 116 -0.68 -12.33 -11.02
CA ALA A 116 -0.58 -13.20 -12.21
C ALA A 116 -1.93 -13.45 -12.88
N VAL A 117 -3.02 -13.60 -12.11
CA VAL A 117 -4.38 -13.72 -12.66
C VAL A 117 -4.80 -12.44 -13.37
N ILE A 118 -4.50 -11.27 -12.79
CA ILE A 118 -4.77 -9.97 -13.43
C ILE A 118 -3.92 -9.80 -14.68
N ASP A 119 -2.64 -10.13 -14.62
CA ASP A 119 -1.69 -9.99 -15.72
C ASP A 119 -1.96 -10.98 -16.87
N ALA A 120 -2.56 -12.12 -16.56
CA ALA A 120 -2.97 -13.11 -17.56
C ALA A 120 -4.29 -12.74 -18.26
N ASP A 121 -5.08 -11.83 -17.69
CA ASP A 121 -6.36 -11.42 -18.26
C ASP A 121 -6.18 -10.64 -19.56
N GLU A 122 -6.80 -11.11 -20.63
CA GLU A 122 -6.61 -10.55 -21.98
C GLU A 122 -7.13 -9.10 -22.10
N VAL A 123 -8.19 -8.75 -21.35
CA VAL A 123 -8.73 -7.38 -21.37
C VAL A 123 -7.76 -6.43 -20.68
N VAL A 124 -7.22 -6.83 -19.54
CA VAL A 124 -6.22 -6.05 -18.80
C VAL A 124 -4.94 -5.89 -19.62
N LYS A 125 -4.45 -6.97 -20.27
CA LYS A 125 -3.28 -6.90 -21.17
C LYS A 125 -3.49 -5.90 -22.30
N GLN A 126 -4.62 -6.00 -22.98
CA GLN A 126 -4.95 -5.09 -24.09
C GLN A 126 -5.02 -3.64 -23.60
N LEU A 127 -5.63 -3.39 -22.46
CA LEU A 127 -5.74 -2.04 -21.88
C LEU A 127 -4.39 -1.47 -21.40
N ARG A 128 -3.43 -2.34 -21.04
CA ARG A 128 -2.07 -1.90 -20.69
C ARG A 128 -1.21 -1.59 -21.90
N ILE A 129 -1.37 -2.38 -23.00
CA ILE A 129 -0.59 -2.21 -24.24
C ILE A 129 -1.16 -1.03 -25.05
N GLN A 130 -2.48 -0.97 -25.17
CA GLN A 130 -3.21 0.06 -25.90
C GLN A 130 -4.31 0.63 -25.01
N PRO A 131 -3.96 1.52 -24.06
CA PRO A 131 -4.95 2.14 -23.21
C PRO A 131 -5.90 2.99 -24.06
N LYS A 132 -7.19 2.82 -23.82
CA LYS A 132 -8.26 3.57 -24.48
C LYS A 132 -9.38 3.84 -23.49
N PHE A 133 -10.16 4.88 -23.74
CA PHE A 133 -11.33 5.19 -22.92
C PHE A 133 -12.21 3.95 -22.70
N LEU A 134 -12.58 3.72 -21.43
CA LEU A 134 -13.34 2.54 -21.04
C LEU A 134 -14.84 2.74 -21.28
N ALA A 135 -15.43 1.82 -22.06
CA ALA A 135 -16.87 1.70 -22.17
C ALA A 135 -17.48 1.05 -20.91
N ASP A 136 -18.80 1.25 -20.69
CA ASP A 136 -19.51 0.71 -19.52
C ASP A 136 -19.38 -0.82 -19.37
N SER A 137 -19.37 -1.55 -20.50
CA SER A 137 -19.19 -2.99 -20.50
C SER A 137 -17.81 -3.40 -19.97
N GLN A 138 -16.77 -2.62 -20.28
CA GLN A 138 -15.41 -2.86 -19.79
C GLN A 138 -15.27 -2.50 -18.30
N TRP A 139 -15.91 -1.42 -17.85
CA TRP A 139 -16.01 -1.10 -16.43
C TRP A 139 -16.65 -2.24 -15.63
N ASN A 140 -17.78 -2.76 -16.09
CA ASN A 140 -18.46 -3.88 -15.46
C ASN A 140 -17.59 -5.15 -15.45
N TYR A 141 -16.83 -5.39 -16.51
CA TYR A 141 -15.91 -6.52 -16.59
C TYR A 141 -14.78 -6.39 -15.58
N LEU A 142 -14.08 -5.23 -15.54
CA LEU A 142 -12.97 -4.98 -14.61
C LEU A 142 -13.44 -5.05 -13.16
N GLN A 143 -14.63 -4.57 -12.86
CA GLN A 143 -15.21 -4.67 -11.52
C GLN A 143 -15.42 -6.13 -11.11
N LYS A 144 -16.02 -6.95 -12.00
CA LYS A 144 -16.21 -8.39 -11.73
C LYS A 144 -14.88 -9.12 -11.58
N LEU A 145 -13.88 -8.79 -12.38
CA LEU A 145 -12.53 -9.34 -12.28
C LEU A 145 -11.91 -8.99 -10.90
N THR A 146 -11.94 -7.72 -10.53
CA THR A 146 -11.43 -7.22 -9.25
C THR A 146 -12.13 -7.91 -8.08
N ASP A 147 -13.46 -8.00 -8.11
CA ASP A 147 -14.24 -8.64 -7.05
C ASP A 147 -13.98 -10.14 -6.95
N ARG A 148 -13.70 -10.81 -8.08
CA ARG A 148 -13.32 -12.23 -8.10
C ARG A 148 -11.93 -12.46 -7.48
N VAL A 149 -10.95 -11.69 -7.90
CA VAL A 149 -9.54 -11.84 -7.45
C VAL A 149 -9.39 -11.42 -5.99
N TYR A 150 -10.02 -10.32 -5.60
CA TYR A 150 -9.90 -9.73 -4.26
C TYR A 150 -11.15 -9.90 -3.38
N LYS A 151 -11.93 -10.97 -3.61
CA LYS A 151 -13.05 -11.39 -2.74
C LYS A 151 -14.04 -10.28 -2.41
N GLY A 152 -14.57 -9.59 -3.43
CA GLY A 152 -15.60 -8.55 -3.26
C GLY A 152 -15.04 -7.21 -2.77
N ALA A 153 -13.85 -6.84 -3.23
CA ALA A 153 -13.17 -5.58 -2.87
C ALA A 153 -14.04 -4.33 -3.10
N SER A 154 -14.79 -4.28 -4.21
CA SER A 154 -15.67 -3.14 -4.51
C SER A 154 -16.73 -2.92 -3.41
N LYS A 155 -17.33 -3.98 -2.92
CA LYS A 155 -18.32 -3.90 -1.83
C LYS A 155 -17.69 -3.46 -0.52
N ARG A 156 -16.52 -4.04 -0.16
CA ARG A 156 -15.81 -3.66 1.06
C ARG A 156 -15.41 -2.20 1.04
N LEU A 157 -14.91 -1.69 -0.10
CA LEU A 157 -14.54 -0.30 -0.27
C LEU A 157 -15.74 0.63 -0.01
N VAL A 158 -16.90 0.37 -0.65
CA VAL A 158 -18.11 1.18 -0.48
C VAL A 158 -18.67 1.09 0.94
N MET A 159 -18.60 -0.10 1.56
CA MET A 159 -19.05 -0.26 2.96
C MET A 159 -18.17 0.51 3.94
N ARG A 160 -16.86 0.54 3.70
CA ARG A 160 -15.91 1.26 4.56
C ARG A 160 -15.93 2.77 4.32
N PHE A 161 -16.14 3.19 3.07
CA PHE A 161 -16.11 4.59 2.65
C PHE A 161 -17.36 4.96 1.84
N PRO A 162 -18.53 5.06 2.47
CA PRO A 162 -19.80 5.32 1.77
C PRO A 162 -19.88 6.71 1.11
N GLN A 163 -18.98 7.63 1.48
CA GLN A 163 -18.89 8.98 0.90
C GLN A 163 -18.15 9.02 -0.44
N LEU A 164 -17.51 7.93 -0.87
CA LEU A 164 -16.81 7.88 -2.14
C LEU A 164 -17.78 7.95 -3.31
N THR A 165 -17.41 8.74 -4.32
CA THR A 165 -18.16 8.82 -5.56
C THR A 165 -17.95 7.57 -6.42
N PRO A 166 -18.82 7.31 -7.41
CA PRO A 166 -18.56 6.25 -8.40
C PRO A 166 -17.19 6.41 -9.10
N ALA A 167 -16.78 7.65 -9.41
CA ALA A 167 -15.48 7.93 -10.02
C ALA A 167 -14.32 7.58 -9.06
N ASP A 168 -14.45 7.85 -7.77
CA ASP A 168 -13.46 7.44 -6.77
C ASP A 168 -13.33 5.93 -6.70
N SER A 169 -14.44 5.21 -6.72
CA SER A 169 -14.46 3.75 -6.71
C SER A 169 -13.81 3.16 -7.97
N GLN A 170 -14.04 3.79 -9.13
CA GLN A 170 -13.39 3.43 -10.38
C GLN A 170 -11.88 3.65 -10.31
N LEU A 171 -11.44 4.78 -9.78
CA LEU A 171 -10.01 5.08 -9.58
C LEU A 171 -9.36 4.06 -8.63
N CYS A 172 -9.97 3.76 -7.50
CA CYS A 172 -9.50 2.71 -6.58
C CYS A 172 -9.35 1.36 -7.28
N MET A 173 -10.32 0.99 -8.12
CA MET A 173 -10.26 -0.26 -8.87
C MET A 173 -9.08 -0.30 -9.85
N LEU A 174 -8.84 0.79 -10.60
CA LEU A 174 -7.71 0.88 -11.52
C LEU A 174 -6.35 0.84 -10.81
N ILE A 175 -6.24 1.51 -9.65
CA ILE A 175 -5.07 1.43 -8.78
C ILE A 175 -4.83 -0.03 -8.35
N ARG A 176 -5.87 -0.71 -7.89
CA ARG A 176 -5.79 -2.10 -7.45
C ARG A 176 -5.46 -3.10 -8.56
N LEU A 177 -5.82 -2.78 -9.80
CA LEU A 177 -5.42 -3.52 -10.99
C LEU A 177 -4.02 -3.12 -11.50
N HIS A 178 -3.27 -2.32 -10.74
CA HIS A 178 -1.90 -1.89 -11.00
C HIS A 178 -1.71 -1.16 -12.35
N PHE A 179 -2.70 -0.37 -12.78
CA PHE A 179 -2.51 0.54 -13.89
C PHE A 179 -1.65 1.74 -13.45
N SER A 180 -0.70 2.14 -14.30
CA SER A 180 0.08 3.36 -14.08
C SER A 180 -0.79 4.63 -14.22
N ASN A 181 -0.35 5.75 -13.66
CA ASN A 181 -1.07 7.03 -13.78
C ASN A 181 -1.30 7.41 -15.25
N ALA A 182 -0.32 7.17 -16.13
CA ALA A 182 -0.47 7.40 -17.58
C ALA A 182 -1.55 6.52 -18.23
N GLN A 183 -1.60 5.24 -17.86
CA GLN A 183 -2.64 4.34 -18.34
C GLN A 183 -4.02 4.75 -17.80
N ILE A 184 -4.13 5.02 -16.49
CA ILE A 184 -5.36 5.51 -15.86
C ILE A 184 -5.85 6.77 -16.57
N ALA A 185 -4.98 7.73 -16.83
CA ALA A 185 -5.31 8.96 -17.51
C ALA A 185 -6.01 8.72 -18.86
N THR A 186 -5.47 7.80 -19.66
CA THR A 186 -6.08 7.42 -20.93
C THR A 186 -7.40 6.68 -20.75
N LEU A 187 -7.48 5.75 -19.77
CA LEU A 187 -8.67 4.94 -19.51
C LEU A 187 -9.88 5.79 -19.07
N ILE A 188 -9.65 6.89 -18.36
CA ILE A 188 -10.71 7.82 -17.89
C ILE A 188 -10.74 9.14 -18.66
N ALA A 189 -9.94 9.29 -19.72
CA ALA A 189 -9.87 10.45 -20.61
C ALA A 189 -9.53 11.77 -19.89
N VAL A 190 -8.49 11.75 -19.06
CA VAL A 190 -7.94 12.94 -18.39
C VAL A 190 -6.43 13.02 -18.61
N SER A 191 -5.76 14.08 -18.10
CA SER A 191 -4.29 14.15 -18.11
C SER A 191 -3.69 13.29 -16.97
N PRO A 192 -2.44 12.81 -17.08
CA PRO A 192 -1.74 12.14 -15.98
C PRO A 192 -1.68 12.97 -14.70
N ALA A 193 -1.44 14.28 -14.83
CA ALA A 193 -1.45 15.21 -13.73
C ALA A 193 -2.83 15.27 -13.03
N SER A 194 -3.93 15.22 -13.80
CA SER A 194 -5.28 15.14 -13.23
C SER A 194 -5.52 13.85 -12.44
N VAL A 195 -4.88 12.74 -12.82
CA VAL A 195 -4.95 11.49 -12.04
C VAL A 195 -4.27 11.65 -10.69
N SER A 196 -3.08 12.25 -10.66
CA SER A 196 -2.36 12.53 -9.39
C SER A 196 -3.18 13.43 -8.47
N GLN A 197 -3.80 14.49 -9.03
CA GLN A 197 -4.69 15.36 -8.27
C GLN A 197 -5.93 14.60 -7.74
N GLN A 198 -6.53 13.74 -8.57
CA GLN A 198 -7.67 12.91 -8.14
C GLN A 198 -7.27 11.96 -7.01
N LYS A 199 -6.10 11.31 -7.10
CA LYS A 199 -5.54 10.47 -6.04
C LYS A 199 -5.35 11.26 -4.74
N PHE A 200 -4.77 12.46 -4.83
CA PHE A 200 -4.59 13.35 -3.67
C PHE A 200 -5.93 13.72 -3.01
N ARG A 201 -6.92 14.16 -3.81
CA ARG A 201 -8.26 14.48 -3.30
C ARG A 201 -9.00 13.26 -2.74
N LEU A 202 -8.80 12.09 -3.34
CA LEU A 202 -9.35 10.83 -2.84
C LEU A 202 -8.75 10.47 -1.48
N LYS A 203 -7.42 10.56 -1.33
CA LYS A 203 -6.73 10.38 -0.05
C LYS A 203 -7.31 11.31 1.02
N LYS A 204 -7.46 12.60 0.71
CA LYS A 204 -8.04 13.59 1.63
C LYS A 204 -9.46 13.21 2.08
N ARG A 205 -10.33 12.76 1.15
CA ARG A 205 -11.68 12.29 1.49
C ARG A 205 -11.67 11.05 2.38
N MET A 206 -10.77 10.09 2.12
CA MET A 206 -10.63 8.90 2.95
C MET A 206 -10.13 9.26 4.35
N MET A 207 -9.18 10.18 4.47
CA MET A 207 -8.69 10.71 5.75
C MET A 207 -9.79 11.41 6.56
N GLN A 208 -10.70 12.13 5.90
CA GLN A 208 -11.83 12.77 6.56
C GLN A 208 -12.83 11.76 7.15
N ALA A 209 -12.94 10.58 6.52
CA ALA A 209 -13.81 9.52 7.02
C ALA A 209 -13.17 8.71 8.14
N ASP A 210 -11.87 8.50 8.09
CA ASP A 210 -11.09 7.73 9.06
C ASP A 210 -9.73 8.41 9.23
N GLY A 211 -9.63 9.28 10.23
CA GLY A 211 -8.44 10.09 10.49
C GLY A 211 -7.20 9.28 10.91
N GLY A 212 -7.39 8.02 11.30
CA GLY A 212 -6.30 7.10 11.64
C GLY A 212 -5.73 6.33 10.45
N LEU A 213 -6.42 6.34 9.31
CA LEU A 213 -6.12 5.46 8.17
C LEU A 213 -4.72 5.66 7.57
N PHE A 214 -4.20 6.87 7.63
CA PHE A 214 -2.89 7.26 7.10
C PHE A 214 -1.93 7.75 8.20
N ALA A 215 -2.24 7.48 9.46
CA ALA A 215 -1.46 7.98 10.61
C ALA A 215 -0.01 7.47 10.60
N ASP A 216 0.21 6.28 10.05
CA ASP A 216 1.52 5.63 9.95
C ASP A 216 2.23 5.92 8.61
N GLY A 217 1.84 6.98 7.88
CA GLY A 217 2.42 7.34 6.59
C GLY A 217 2.10 6.36 5.46
N GLU A 218 0.97 5.65 5.57
CA GLU A 218 0.50 4.77 4.51
C GLU A 218 0.11 5.57 3.27
N THR A 219 0.43 5.01 2.11
CA THR A 219 0.07 5.60 0.83
C THR A 219 -1.37 5.25 0.44
N LEU A 220 -1.96 6.03 -0.46
CA LEU A 220 -3.28 5.71 -1.00
C LEU A 220 -3.30 4.32 -1.64
N ASP A 221 -2.27 3.99 -2.42
CA ASP A 221 -2.17 2.71 -3.13
C ASP A 221 -2.13 1.54 -2.15
N THR A 222 -1.37 1.68 -1.03
CA THR A 222 -1.34 0.68 0.05
C THR A 222 -2.72 0.49 0.66
N VAL A 223 -3.38 1.58 1.07
CA VAL A 223 -4.69 1.52 1.70
C VAL A 223 -5.73 0.88 0.76
N VAL A 224 -5.76 1.31 -0.50
CA VAL A 224 -6.67 0.76 -1.53
C VAL A 224 -6.42 -0.72 -1.75
N CYS A 225 -5.18 -1.20 -1.69
CA CYS A 225 -4.86 -2.63 -1.86
C CYS A 225 -5.26 -3.49 -0.65
N HIS A 226 -5.35 -2.93 0.56
CA HIS A 226 -5.68 -3.68 1.78
C HIS A 226 -7.16 -3.61 2.17
N VAL A 227 -7.94 -2.73 1.60
CA VAL A 227 -9.40 -2.68 1.77
C VAL A 227 -10.09 -3.74 0.94
#